data_734fb843dbcd5865ea3024eea6dd9eca
#
_entry.id   734fb843dbcd5865ea3024eea6dd9eca
#
_cell.length_a   1.000
_cell.length_b   1.000
_cell.length_c   1.000
_cell.angle_alpha   90.00
_cell.angle_beta   90.00
_cell.angle_gamma   90.00
#
_symmetry.space_group_name_H-M   'P 1'
#
loop_
_entity.id
_entity.type
_entity.pdbx_description
1 polymer ?
#
loop_
_entity_poly.entity_id
_entity_poly.type
_entity_poly.pdbx_seq_one_letter_code
_entity_poly.pdbx_strand_id
1 'polypeptide(L)'
;MRYKNYIFDLYGTLVDIHTEEDNQELWEKMRLFYGYYGAVYRSWEEMWKTYGALVEKYREQGKAMRNDGHEACPEIQIQLVFADLFKEKGAQPSEELAVHAGQMFRALSTEYIRLYPGVPKLLDRLTRHGGKLYLLSNAQRIFTAYELAFLELEKYFKGILISSDYSVMKPDPEFFRLLLQKYDLKPEESIMIGNDEICDIKGAQKVGMDTCYIHSNISPEYTGKGKATYTLMKTDMEKLFQTIS
;
A
#
# COMPACT_ATOMS: atom_id res chain seq x y z
N MET A 1 6.29 -4.01 -27.48
CA MET A 1 5.75 -3.43 -26.23
C MET A 1 4.89 -2.23 -26.56
N ARG A 2 3.66 -2.21 -26.05
CA ARG A 2 2.72 -1.10 -26.28
C ARG A 2 3.05 0.11 -25.42
N TYR A 3 3.52 -0.12 -24.20
CA TYR A 3 3.91 0.92 -23.25
C TYR A 3 5.42 0.88 -22.98
N LYS A 4 5.98 2.00 -22.57
CA LYS A 4 7.36 2.10 -22.06
C LYS A 4 7.43 1.89 -20.56
N ASN A 5 6.39 2.34 -19.84
CA ASN A 5 6.35 2.38 -18.39
C ASN A 5 5.16 1.57 -17.87
N TYR A 6 5.43 0.64 -16.98
CA TYR A 6 4.45 -0.23 -16.32
C TYR A 6 4.44 0.09 -14.84
N ILE A 7 3.37 0.70 -14.37
CA ILE A 7 3.17 1.09 -12.99
C ILE A 7 2.27 0.04 -12.34
N PHE A 8 2.78 -0.61 -11.29
CA PHE A 8 2.05 -1.66 -10.58
C PHE A 8 1.61 -1.16 -9.21
N ASP A 9 0.39 -1.49 -8.81
CA ASP A 9 0.04 -1.63 -7.43
C ASP A 9 0.67 -2.91 -6.84
N LEU A 10 0.71 -3.03 -5.50
CA LEU A 10 1.37 -4.14 -4.81
C LEU A 10 0.38 -5.21 -4.32
N TYR A 11 -0.38 -4.87 -3.26
CA TYR A 11 -1.25 -5.84 -2.59
C TYR A 11 -2.55 -6.05 -3.36
N GLY A 12 -2.86 -7.30 -3.66
CA GLY A 12 -3.98 -7.66 -4.53
C GLY A 12 -3.65 -7.63 -6.03
N THR A 13 -2.45 -7.14 -6.39
CA THR A 13 -1.98 -7.07 -7.78
C THR A 13 -0.80 -8.00 -8.01
N LEU A 14 0.28 -7.83 -7.28
CA LEU A 14 1.48 -8.66 -7.32
C LEU A 14 1.61 -9.58 -6.12
N VAL A 15 1.09 -9.13 -4.98
CA VAL A 15 1.21 -9.79 -3.67
C VAL A 15 -0.17 -10.17 -3.14
N ASP A 16 -0.32 -11.43 -2.80
CA ASP A 16 -1.43 -12.00 -2.05
C ASP A 16 -1.06 -11.99 -0.56
N ILE A 17 -1.82 -11.26 0.23
CA ILE A 17 -1.58 -11.10 1.66
C ILE A 17 -2.89 -11.23 2.42
N HIS A 18 -2.82 -11.83 3.60
CA HIS A 18 -3.91 -11.80 4.55
C HIS A 18 -3.42 -11.38 5.93
N THR A 19 -4.11 -10.39 6.51
CA THR A 19 -3.82 -9.88 7.85
C THR A 19 -5.09 -9.91 8.68
N GLU A 20 -4.98 -10.35 9.93
CA GLU A 20 -6.06 -10.37 10.92
C GLU A 20 -5.70 -9.39 12.05
N GLU A 21 -6.18 -8.14 11.92
CA GLU A 21 -5.83 -7.06 12.82
C GLU A 21 -6.77 -6.95 14.04
N ASP A 22 -7.96 -7.58 13.97
CA ASP A 22 -8.95 -7.56 15.06
C ASP A 22 -8.80 -8.77 16.02
N ASN A 23 -7.68 -9.50 15.93
CA ASN A 23 -7.41 -10.70 16.69
C ASN A 23 -7.01 -10.37 18.16
N GLN A 24 -7.72 -10.95 19.12
CA GLN A 24 -7.45 -10.78 20.56
C GLN A 24 -6.01 -11.15 20.91
N GLU A 25 -5.49 -12.27 20.38
CA GLU A 25 -4.13 -12.76 20.69
C GLU A 25 -3.06 -11.77 20.21
N LEU A 26 -3.25 -11.13 19.08
CA LEU A 26 -2.42 -10.05 18.59
C LEU A 26 -2.32 -8.92 19.63
N TRP A 27 -3.49 -8.40 20.07
CA TRP A 27 -3.54 -7.27 20.98
C TRP A 27 -3.05 -7.60 22.40
N GLU A 28 -3.21 -8.82 22.88
CA GLU A 28 -2.60 -9.29 24.11
C GLU A 28 -1.06 -9.30 24.02
N LYS A 29 -0.49 -9.75 22.90
CA LYS A 29 0.96 -9.71 22.68
C LYS A 29 1.46 -8.28 22.55
N MET A 30 0.75 -7.42 21.85
CA MET A 30 1.08 -5.99 21.75
C MET A 30 1.03 -5.33 23.13
N ARG A 31 -0.02 -5.59 23.93
CA ARG A 31 -0.15 -5.08 25.30
C ARG A 31 1.02 -5.50 26.19
N LEU A 32 1.45 -6.76 26.09
CA LEU A 32 2.60 -7.26 26.82
C LEU A 32 3.90 -6.56 26.38
N PHE A 33 4.11 -6.41 25.08
CA PHE A 33 5.27 -5.70 24.53
C PHE A 33 5.34 -4.26 25.05
N TYR A 34 4.24 -3.50 24.98
CA TYR A 34 4.19 -2.14 25.47
C TYR A 34 4.45 -2.04 26.98
N GLY A 35 3.97 -3.02 27.75
CA GLY A 35 4.22 -3.12 29.18
C GLY A 35 5.70 -3.21 29.56
N TYR A 36 6.53 -3.89 28.75
CA TYR A 36 7.98 -3.94 28.97
C TYR A 36 8.67 -2.57 28.90
N TYR A 37 8.04 -1.61 28.21
CA TYR A 37 8.52 -0.24 28.07
C TYR A 37 7.72 0.76 28.93
N GLY A 38 6.97 0.27 29.92
CA GLY A 38 6.24 1.11 30.89
C GLY A 38 4.87 1.62 30.42
N ALA A 39 4.44 1.27 29.21
CA ALA A 39 3.10 1.64 28.72
C ALA A 39 2.09 0.53 29.07
N VAL A 40 1.50 0.62 30.26
CA VAL A 40 0.63 -0.43 30.84
C VAL A 40 -0.84 -0.18 30.49
N TYR A 41 -1.41 -1.04 29.65
CA TYR A 41 -2.84 -1.10 29.34
C TYR A 41 -3.53 -2.13 30.22
N ARG A 42 -4.74 -1.81 30.70
CA ARG A 42 -5.52 -2.68 31.61
C ARG A 42 -6.00 -3.95 30.91
N SER A 43 -6.41 -3.83 29.63
CA SER A 43 -6.85 -4.95 28.81
C SER A 43 -6.46 -4.74 27.35
N TRP A 44 -6.58 -5.79 26.55
CA TRP A 44 -6.35 -5.73 25.12
C TRP A 44 -7.39 -4.83 24.41
N GLU A 45 -8.64 -4.83 24.87
CA GLU A 45 -9.71 -4.00 24.30
C GLU A 45 -9.43 -2.50 24.52
N GLU A 46 -8.86 -2.13 25.70
CA GLU A 46 -8.45 -0.76 25.93
C GLU A 46 -7.40 -0.32 24.91
N MET A 47 -6.39 -1.18 24.66
CA MET A 47 -5.33 -0.87 23.71
C MET A 47 -5.84 -0.81 22.28
N TRP A 48 -6.64 -1.79 21.86
CA TRP A 48 -7.28 -1.84 20.55
C TRP A 48 -8.15 -0.62 20.27
N LYS A 49 -9.00 -0.22 21.22
CA LYS A 49 -9.83 0.99 21.11
C LYS A 49 -8.98 2.26 21.03
N THR A 50 -7.90 2.34 21.82
CA THR A 50 -6.98 3.48 21.80
C THR A 50 -6.29 3.57 20.42
N TYR A 51 -5.84 2.44 19.87
CA TYR A 51 -5.28 2.38 18.53
C TYR A 51 -6.26 2.91 17.47
N GLY A 52 -7.49 2.41 17.47
CA GLY A 52 -8.52 2.87 16.52
C GLY A 52 -8.80 4.37 16.63
N ALA A 53 -8.89 4.90 17.86
CA ALA A 53 -9.09 6.33 18.09
C ALA A 53 -7.90 7.18 17.59
N LEU A 54 -6.68 6.71 17.78
CA LEU A 54 -5.47 7.40 17.28
C LEU A 54 -5.39 7.37 15.76
N VAL A 55 -5.72 6.23 15.11
CA VAL A 55 -5.78 6.13 13.64
C VAL A 55 -6.77 7.17 13.10
N GLU A 56 -7.96 7.26 13.65
CA GLU A 56 -8.97 8.22 13.18
C GLU A 56 -8.54 9.67 13.43
N LYS A 57 -7.96 9.97 14.59
CA LYS A 57 -7.37 11.29 14.88
C LYS A 57 -6.37 11.73 13.81
N TYR A 58 -5.43 10.85 13.42
CA TYR A 58 -4.44 11.16 12.40
C TYR A 58 -5.06 11.31 11.01
N ARG A 59 -6.08 10.52 10.68
CA ARG A 59 -6.85 10.66 9.43
C ARG A 59 -7.56 12.00 9.33
N GLU A 60 -8.22 12.42 10.40
CA GLU A 60 -8.90 13.71 10.46
C GLU A 60 -7.92 14.89 10.37
N GLN A 61 -6.78 14.80 11.07
CA GLN A 61 -5.72 15.81 10.95
C GLN A 61 -5.18 15.92 9.52
N GLY A 62 -4.96 14.80 8.84
CA GLY A 62 -4.54 14.78 7.44
C GLY A 62 -5.55 15.47 6.52
N LYS A 63 -6.85 15.22 6.72
CA LYS A 63 -7.92 15.89 5.96
C LYS A 63 -7.95 17.40 6.22
N ALA A 64 -7.79 17.83 7.47
CA ALA A 64 -7.82 19.25 7.84
C ALA A 64 -6.63 20.05 7.30
N MET A 65 -5.47 19.41 7.13
CA MET A 65 -4.27 20.06 6.55
C MET A 65 -4.37 20.31 5.04
N ARG A 66 -5.24 19.59 4.34
CA ARG A 66 -5.45 19.70 2.89
C ARG A 66 -6.73 20.47 2.60
N ASN A 67 -6.64 21.79 2.69
CA ASN A 67 -7.77 22.73 2.60
C ASN A 67 -8.09 23.16 1.15
N ASP A 68 -7.71 22.38 0.14
CA ASP A 68 -7.81 22.75 -1.27
C ASP A 68 -9.09 22.29 -1.98
N GLY A 69 -10.07 21.79 -1.23
CA GLY A 69 -11.41 21.45 -1.73
C GLY A 69 -11.48 20.27 -2.69
N HIS A 70 -10.36 19.60 -2.96
CA HIS A 70 -10.30 18.40 -3.78
C HIS A 70 -10.45 17.13 -2.94
N GLU A 71 -10.73 16.00 -3.62
CA GLU A 71 -10.78 14.65 -3.06
C GLU A 71 -9.40 14.26 -2.49
N ALA A 72 -8.87 15.06 -1.57
CA ALA A 72 -7.59 14.80 -0.94
C ALA A 72 -7.70 13.48 -0.16
N CYS A 73 -6.91 12.52 -0.55
CA CYS A 73 -6.74 11.25 0.16
C CYS A 73 -5.44 11.31 0.97
N PRO A 74 -5.47 11.88 2.18
CA PRO A 74 -4.28 11.96 3.01
C PRO A 74 -3.92 10.57 3.50
N GLU A 75 -2.64 10.24 3.41
CA GLU A 75 -2.08 9.05 4.03
C GLU A 75 -1.49 9.40 5.39
N ILE A 76 -1.69 8.55 6.38
CA ILE A 76 -1.09 8.67 7.71
C ILE A 76 0.26 7.94 7.75
N GLN A 77 1.11 8.36 8.69
CA GLN A 77 2.31 7.60 9.04
C GLN A 77 2.00 6.76 10.28
N ILE A 78 1.77 5.47 10.07
CA ILE A 78 1.28 4.58 11.14
C ILE A 78 2.23 4.47 12.34
N GLN A 79 3.54 4.69 12.16
CA GLN A 79 4.50 4.72 13.27
C GLN A 79 4.19 5.80 14.30
N LEU A 80 3.52 6.90 13.91
CA LEU A 80 3.09 7.94 14.84
C LEU A 80 1.98 7.43 15.76
N VAL A 81 1.07 6.60 15.25
CA VAL A 81 0.05 5.93 16.04
C VAL A 81 0.70 5.00 17.07
N PHE A 82 1.69 4.20 16.66
CA PHE A 82 2.43 3.32 17.56
C PHE A 82 3.23 4.11 18.61
N ALA A 83 3.79 5.26 18.25
CA ALA A 83 4.44 6.15 19.21
C ALA A 83 3.44 6.72 20.22
N ASP A 84 2.28 7.17 19.76
CA ASP A 84 1.27 7.78 20.64
C ASP A 84 0.63 6.75 21.58
N LEU A 85 0.52 5.48 21.19
CA LEU A 85 0.12 4.41 22.11
C LEU A 85 1.04 4.32 23.35
N PHE A 86 2.35 4.56 23.22
CA PHE A 86 3.24 4.66 24.39
C PHE A 86 2.94 5.91 25.21
N LYS A 87 2.78 7.06 24.54
CA LYS A 87 2.56 8.36 25.21
C LYS A 87 1.24 8.42 25.97
N GLU A 88 0.17 7.76 25.48
CA GLU A 88 -1.13 7.64 26.16
C GLU A 88 -1.01 6.96 27.54
N LYS A 89 0.07 6.25 27.80
CA LYS A 89 0.39 5.61 29.08
C LYS A 89 1.57 6.27 29.80
N GLY A 90 1.97 7.47 29.37
CA GLY A 90 3.04 8.25 30.00
C GLY A 90 4.46 7.79 29.65
N ALA A 91 4.63 6.80 28.78
CA ALA A 91 5.94 6.37 28.30
C ALA A 91 6.42 7.27 27.14
N GLN A 92 7.74 7.41 26.99
CA GLN A 92 8.35 8.20 25.92
C GLN A 92 9.15 7.27 25.01
N PRO A 93 8.59 6.81 23.87
CA PRO A 93 9.30 5.93 22.97
C PRO A 93 10.34 6.71 22.14
N SER A 94 11.42 6.03 21.76
CA SER A 94 12.24 6.48 20.62
C SER A 94 11.45 6.28 19.32
N GLU A 95 11.86 6.98 18.26
CA GLU A 95 11.30 6.76 16.92
C GLU A 95 11.50 5.29 16.46
N GLU A 96 12.67 4.74 16.71
CA GLU A 96 13.00 3.35 16.40
C GLU A 96 12.08 2.36 17.15
N LEU A 97 11.77 2.60 18.43
CA LEU A 97 10.87 1.74 19.20
C LEU A 97 9.45 1.78 18.64
N ALA A 98 8.98 2.95 18.18
CA ALA A 98 7.68 3.08 17.55
C ALA A 98 7.61 2.30 16.22
N VAL A 99 8.68 2.34 15.42
CA VAL A 99 8.81 1.54 14.19
C VAL A 99 8.80 0.05 14.53
N HIS A 100 9.58 -0.40 15.52
CA HIS A 100 9.61 -1.81 15.94
C HIS A 100 8.24 -2.29 16.46
N ALA A 101 7.50 -1.45 17.18
CA ALA A 101 6.15 -1.77 17.61
C ALA A 101 5.22 -1.99 16.41
N GLY A 102 5.28 -1.13 15.40
CA GLY A 102 4.54 -1.30 14.16
C GLY A 102 4.93 -2.57 13.40
N GLN A 103 6.22 -2.85 13.29
CA GLN A 103 6.72 -4.07 12.63
C GLN A 103 6.30 -5.34 13.39
N MET A 104 6.32 -5.31 14.72
CA MET A 104 5.79 -6.40 15.55
C MET A 104 4.29 -6.60 15.30
N PHE A 105 3.51 -5.51 15.29
CA PHE A 105 2.08 -5.56 14.96
C PHE A 105 1.87 -6.23 13.60
N ARG A 106 2.60 -5.78 12.56
CA ARG A 106 2.51 -6.34 11.21
C ARG A 106 2.84 -7.82 11.17
N ALA A 107 3.93 -8.23 11.84
CA ALA A 107 4.36 -9.63 11.89
C ALA A 107 3.34 -10.53 12.60
N LEU A 108 2.70 -10.02 13.68
CA LEU A 108 1.71 -10.77 14.44
C LEU A 108 0.35 -10.83 13.75
N SER A 109 -0.02 -9.81 12.97
CA SER A 109 -1.29 -9.78 12.25
C SER A 109 -1.24 -10.52 10.90
N THR A 110 -0.04 -10.76 10.33
CA THR A 110 0.09 -11.40 9.02
C THR A 110 -0.06 -12.91 9.13
N GLU A 111 -1.11 -13.46 8.55
CA GLU A 111 -1.29 -14.91 8.42
C GLU A 111 -0.45 -15.48 7.28
N TYR A 112 -0.45 -14.82 6.13
CA TYR A 112 0.44 -15.14 5.02
C TYR A 112 0.75 -13.93 4.15
N ILE A 113 1.90 -13.99 3.48
CA ILE A 113 2.30 -13.07 2.41
C ILE A 113 3.05 -13.86 1.33
N ARG A 114 2.63 -13.73 0.07
CA ARG A 114 3.20 -14.46 -1.06
C ARG A 114 2.95 -13.75 -2.37
N LEU A 115 3.73 -14.06 -3.40
CA LEU A 115 3.46 -13.59 -4.75
C LEU A 115 2.30 -14.35 -5.38
N TYR A 116 1.49 -13.64 -6.20
CA TYR A 116 0.59 -14.35 -7.09
C TYR A 116 1.37 -15.21 -8.09
N PRO A 117 0.82 -16.39 -8.49
CA PRO A 117 1.48 -17.27 -9.44
C PRO A 117 1.86 -16.55 -10.74
N GLY A 118 3.11 -16.67 -11.16
CA GLY A 118 3.61 -16.10 -12.41
C GLY A 118 4.15 -14.67 -12.33
N VAL A 119 4.06 -13.99 -11.18
CA VAL A 119 4.57 -12.61 -11.01
C VAL A 119 6.05 -12.47 -11.40
N PRO A 120 7.00 -13.27 -10.90
CA PRO A 120 8.41 -13.11 -11.31
C PRO A 120 8.60 -13.27 -12.82
N LYS A 121 7.92 -14.23 -13.44
CA LYS A 121 7.98 -14.46 -14.90
C LYS A 121 7.43 -13.27 -15.68
N LEU A 122 6.34 -12.65 -15.22
CA LEU A 122 5.76 -11.45 -15.82
C LEU A 122 6.77 -10.30 -15.80
N LEU A 123 7.31 -9.98 -14.61
CA LEU A 123 8.21 -8.85 -14.41
C LEU A 123 9.52 -9.02 -15.20
N ASP A 124 10.09 -10.24 -15.20
CA ASP A 124 11.24 -10.60 -16.04
C ASP A 124 10.97 -10.37 -17.52
N ARG A 125 9.82 -10.83 -18.02
CA ARG A 125 9.46 -10.70 -19.44
C ARG A 125 9.29 -9.24 -19.83
N LEU A 126 8.57 -8.45 -19.04
CA LEU A 126 8.38 -7.02 -19.31
C LEU A 126 9.74 -6.30 -19.37
N THR A 127 10.62 -6.58 -18.41
CA THR A 127 11.97 -5.98 -18.35
C THR A 127 12.82 -6.39 -19.56
N ARG A 128 12.85 -7.67 -19.92
CA ARG A 128 13.61 -8.17 -21.10
C ARG A 128 13.15 -7.56 -22.41
N HIS A 129 11.89 -7.18 -22.51
CA HIS A 129 11.35 -6.51 -23.70
C HIS A 129 11.49 -4.97 -23.63
N GLY A 130 12.28 -4.45 -22.68
CA GLY A 130 12.60 -3.02 -22.56
C GLY A 130 11.58 -2.18 -21.77
N GLY A 131 10.59 -2.81 -21.14
CA GLY A 131 9.64 -2.14 -20.24
C GLY A 131 10.34 -1.67 -18.96
N LYS A 132 10.02 -0.46 -18.52
CA LYS A 132 10.46 0.09 -17.23
C LYS A 132 9.35 -0.12 -16.21
N LEU A 133 9.68 -0.74 -15.09
CA LEU A 133 8.70 -1.09 -14.06
C LEU A 133 8.79 -0.11 -12.88
N TYR A 134 7.64 0.30 -12.39
CA TYR A 134 7.48 1.20 -11.24
C TYR A 134 6.42 0.64 -10.29
N LEU A 135 6.57 0.93 -9.01
CA LEU A 135 5.58 0.59 -7.99
C LEU A 135 4.94 1.85 -7.44
N LEU A 136 3.60 1.86 -7.34
CA LEU A 136 2.81 2.93 -6.73
C LEU A 136 1.77 2.30 -5.80
N SER A 137 2.06 2.26 -4.49
CA SER A 137 1.25 1.52 -3.51
C SER A 137 0.73 2.39 -2.39
N ASN A 138 -0.56 2.21 -2.05
CA ASN A 138 -1.15 2.70 -0.82
C ASN A 138 -0.72 1.77 0.31
N ALA A 139 0.30 2.15 1.05
CA ALA A 139 0.93 1.29 2.04
C ALA A 139 1.77 2.07 3.06
N GLN A 140 2.21 1.37 4.10
CA GLN A 140 3.07 1.91 5.13
C GLN A 140 4.52 1.47 4.90
N ARG A 141 5.45 2.44 4.75
CA ARG A 141 6.87 2.17 4.51
C ARG A 141 7.47 1.18 5.52
N ILE A 142 7.14 1.34 6.78
CA ILE A 142 7.70 0.51 7.88
C ILE A 142 7.38 -0.99 7.75
N PHE A 143 6.36 -1.34 6.96
CA PHE A 143 5.97 -2.72 6.64
C PHE A 143 6.52 -3.13 5.27
N THR A 144 6.16 -2.34 4.27
CA THR A 144 6.32 -2.68 2.86
C THR A 144 7.77 -2.76 2.42
N ALA A 145 8.68 -2.00 3.03
CA ALA A 145 10.10 -2.04 2.68
C ALA A 145 10.68 -3.45 2.85
N TYR A 146 10.46 -4.06 4.01
CA TYR A 146 10.93 -5.42 4.25
C TYR A 146 10.18 -6.47 3.42
N GLU A 147 8.88 -6.32 3.25
CA GLU A 147 8.06 -7.25 2.46
C GLU A 147 8.49 -7.29 0.98
N LEU A 148 8.86 -6.16 0.41
CA LEU A 148 9.42 -6.09 -0.95
C LEU A 148 10.78 -6.81 -1.05
N ALA A 149 11.64 -6.63 -0.06
CA ALA A 149 12.94 -7.32 0.01
C ALA A 149 12.75 -8.82 0.21
N PHE A 150 11.88 -9.23 1.15
CA PHE A 150 11.56 -10.62 1.45
C PHE A 150 11.00 -11.38 0.22
N LEU A 151 10.17 -10.70 -0.58
CA LEU A 151 9.59 -11.25 -1.81
C LEU A 151 10.48 -11.05 -3.06
N GLU A 152 11.68 -10.51 -2.88
CA GLU A 152 12.66 -10.21 -3.93
C GLU A 152 12.09 -9.34 -5.08
N LEU A 153 11.18 -8.43 -4.76
CA LEU A 153 10.51 -7.58 -5.76
C LEU A 153 11.30 -6.32 -6.09
N GLU A 154 12.07 -5.76 -5.15
CA GLU A 154 12.77 -4.48 -5.33
C GLU A 154 13.63 -4.44 -6.60
N LYS A 155 14.29 -5.55 -6.93
CA LYS A 155 15.19 -5.68 -8.08
C LYS A 155 14.55 -5.38 -9.44
N TYR A 156 13.22 -5.46 -9.54
CA TYR A 156 12.50 -5.23 -10.78
C TYR A 156 12.19 -3.76 -11.04
N PHE A 157 12.02 -2.96 -10.00
CA PHE A 157 11.49 -1.62 -10.11
C PHE A 157 12.57 -0.55 -10.26
N LYS A 158 12.39 0.34 -11.24
CA LYS A 158 13.19 1.55 -11.41
C LYS A 158 12.84 2.62 -10.37
N GLY A 159 11.65 2.53 -9.81
CA GLY A 159 11.17 3.43 -8.77
C GLY A 159 10.02 2.83 -7.99
N ILE A 160 10.01 3.10 -6.68
CA ILE A 160 9.03 2.63 -5.72
C ILE A 160 8.51 3.83 -4.95
N LEU A 161 7.21 4.12 -5.08
CA LEU A 161 6.51 5.11 -4.27
C LEU A 161 5.52 4.41 -3.35
N ILE A 162 5.63 4.69 -2.06
CA ILE A 162 4.74 4.21 -1.01
C ILE A 162 4.06 5.44 -0.40
N SER A 163 2.73 5.41 -0.30
CA SER A 163 1.91 6.56 0.09
C SER A 163 2.33 7.22 1.40
N SER A 164 2.72 6.44 2.41
CA SER A 164 3.15 6.96 3.71
C SER A 164 4.40 7.85 3.64
N ASP A 165 5.25 7.72 2.61
CA ASP A 165 6.43 8.60 2.43
C ASP A 165 6.04 10.00 1.93
N TYR A 166 4.85 10.14 1.33
CA TYR A 166 4.41 11.36 0.65
C TYR A 166 3.16 11.98 1.31
N SER A 167 2.61 11.35 2.33
CA SER A 167 1.37 11.77 3.02
C SER A 167 0.17 11.95 2.07
N VAL A 168 0.19 11.25 0.94
CA VAL A 168 -0.87 11.23 -0.08
C VAL A 168 -1.00 9.83 -0.65
N MET A 169 -2.23 9.41 -0.95
CA MET A 169 -2.48 8.08 -1.49
C MET A 169 -3.44 8.11 -2.69
N LYS A 170 -3.43 7.05 -3.50
CA LYS A 170 -4.45 6.82 -4.54
C LYS A 170 -5.85 6.83 -3.94
N PRO A 171 -6.88 7.37 -4.60
CA PRO A 171 -6.95 7.85 -5.97
C PRO A 171 -6.61 9.33 -6.18
N ASP A 172 -5.92 10.00 -5.25
CA ASP A 172 -5.51 11.38 -5.43
C ASP A 172 -4.58 11.50 -6.65
N PRO A 173 -4.92 12.32 -7.66
CA PRO A 173 -4.08 12.49 -8.84
C PRO A 173 -2.68 13.04 -8.50
N GLU A 174 -2.49 13.69 -7.36
CA GLU A 174 -1.18 14.19 -6.93
C GLU A 174 -0.19 13.04 -6.76
N PHE A 175 -0.61 11.91 -6.16
CA PHE A 175 0.28 10.77 -5.96
C PHE A 175 0.76 10.15 -7.28
N PHE A 176 -0.09 10.14 -8.30
CA PHE A 176 0.31 9.73 -9.66
C PHE A 176 1.24 10.77 -10.31
N ARG A 177 0.95 12.08 -10.16
CA ARG A 177 1.82 13.15 -10.69
C ARG A 177 3.21 13.13 -10.06
N LEU A 178 3.33 12.85 -8.77
CA LEU A 178 4.61 12.68 -8.08
C LEU A 178 5.46 11.58 -8.73
N LEU A 179 4.87 10.43 -9.07
CA LEU A 179 5.56 9.37 -9.79
C LEU A 179 6.01 9.83 -11.19
N LEU A 180 5.07 10.40 -11.96
CA LEU A 180 5.34 10.86 -13.32
C LEU A 180 6.47 11.90 -13.35
N GLN A 181 6.43 12.90 -12.48
CA GLN A 181 7.45 13.96 -12.38
C GLN A 181 8.80 13.42 -11.89
N LYS A 182 8.80 12.58 -10.86
CA LYS A 182 10.03 12.06 -10.26
C LYS A 182 10.89 11.26 -11.24
N TYR A 183 10.24 10.57 -12.19
CA TYR A 183 10.92 9.68 -13.13
C TYR A 183 10.81 10.14 -14.59
N ASP A 184 10.33 11.37 -14.83
CA ASP A 184 10.12 11.96 -16.17
C ASP A 184 9.32 11.00 -17.08
N LEU A 185 8.16 10.56 -16.59
CA LEU A 185 7.29 9.63 -17.30
C LEU A 185 6.19 10.40 -18.02
N LYS A 186 5.88 9.97 -19.26
CA LYS A 186 4.75 10.47 -20.03
C LYS A 186 3.52 9.61 -19.78
N PRO A 187 2.36 10.19 -19.40
CA PRO A 187 1.14 9.42 -19.17
C PRO A 187 0.75 8.53 -20.34
N GLU A 188 0.84 9.04 -21.57
CA GLU A 188 0.48 8.33 -22.81
C GLU A 188 1.41 7.17 -23.15
N GLU A 189 2.59 7.07 -22.54
CA GLU A 189 3.54 5.97 -22.67
C GLU A 189 3.48 5.01 -21.47
N SER A 190 2.52 5.23 -20.55
CA SER A 190 2.45 4.59 -19.25
C SER A 190 1.12 3.87 -19.04
N ILE A 191 1.15 2.75 -18.33
CA ILE A 191 -0.05 2.02 -17.93
C ILE A 191 -0.01 1.72 -16.44
N MET A 192 -1.14 1.99 -15.73
CA MET A 192 -1.35 1.56 -14.35
C MET A 192 -2.01 0.19 -14.31
N ILE A 193 -1.43 -0.74 -13.58
CA ILE A 193 -1.97 -2.09 -13.36
C ILE A 193 -2.32 -2.22 -11.88
N GLY A 194 -3.58 -2.50 -11.57
CA GLY A 194 -4.05 -2.59 -10.20
C GLY A 194 -5.38 -3.32 -10.05
N ASN A 195 -5.76 -3.60 -8.80
CA ASN A 195 -6.93 -4.39 -8.45
C ASN A 195 -8.07 -3.59 -7.82
N ASP A 196 -7.92 -2.27 -7.72
CA ASP A 196 -8.94 -1.36 -7.17
C ASP A 196 -9.45 -0.42 -8.26
N GLU A 197 -10.77 -0.48 -8.57
CA GLU A 197 -11.38 0.36 -9.59
C GLU A 197 -11.30 1.86 -9.28
N ILE A 198 -11.29 2.23 -7.99
CA ILE A 198 -11.26 3.63 -7.56
C ILE A 198 -9.82 4.10 -7.39
N CYS A 199 -9.05 3.39 -6.56
CA CYS A 199 -7.70 3.81 -6.24
C CYS A 199 -6.78 3.74 -7.46
N ASP A 200 -6.75 2.62 -8.17
CA ASP A 200 -5.81 2.42 -9.27
C ASP A 200 -6.34 2.96 -10.58
N ILE A 201 -7.57 2.56 -10.95
CA ILE A 201 -8.08 2.81 -12.29
C ILE A 201 -8.52 4.27 -12.46
N LYS A 202 -9.45 4.75 -11.62
CA LYS A 202 -9.93 6.14 -11.73
C LYS A 202 -8.84 7.15 -11.39
N GLY A 203 -7.98 6.84 -10.41
CA GLY A 203 -6.85 7.71 -10.06
C GLY A 203 -5.89 7.92 -11.23
N ALA A 204 -5.48 6.84 -11.91
CA ALA A 204 -4.59 6.89 -13.07
C ALA A 204 -5.24 7.58 -14.29
N GLN A 205 -6.52 7.35 -14.54
CA GLN A 205 -7.27 8.02 -15.62
C GLN A 205 -7.28 9.54 -15.46
N LYS A 206 -7.36 10.07 -14.23
CA LYS A 206 -7.33 11.51 -13.95
C LYS A 206 -6.04 12.21 -14.41
N VAL A 207 -4.96 11.45 -14.58
CA VAL A 207 -3.68 11.96 -15.08
C VAL A 207 -3.38 11.53 -16.53
N GLY A 208 -4.33 10.90 -17.22
CA GLY A 208 -4.22 10.55 -18.62
C GLY A 208 -3.47 9.25 -18.91
N MET A 209 -3.29 8.37 -17.93
CA MET A 209 -2.68 7.05 -18.15
C MET A 209 -3.71 6.02 -18.61
N ASP A 210 -3.27 5.10 -19.44
CA ASP A 210 -4.00 3.84 -19.68
C ASP A 210 -4.01 2.98 -18.41
N THR A 211 -4.98 2.08 -18.31
CA THR A 211 -5.21 1.29 -17.11
C THR A 211 -5.52 -0.17 -17.42
N CYS A 212 -5.06 -1.06 -16.55
CA CYS A 212 -5.42 -2.48 -16.58
C CYS A 212 -5.91 -2.90 -15.19
N TYR A 213 -7.21 -3.19 -15.10
CA TYR A 213 -7.78 -3.79 -13.89
C TYR A 213 -7.53 -5.30 -13.89
N ILE A 214 -7.03 -5.82 -12.77
CA ILE A 214 -6.84 -7.26 -12.54
C ILE A 214 -7.54 -7.67 -11.25
N HIS A 215 -8.57 -8.55 -11.36
CA HIS A 215 -9.31 -9.01 -10.19
C HIS A 215 -8.56 -10.10 -9.44
N SER A 216 -8.51 -9.97 -8.11
CA SER A 216 -7.90 -10.95 -7.20
C SER A 216 -8.85 -11.29 -6.03
N ASN A 217 -8.44 -12.24 -5.19
CA ASN A 217 -9.17 -12.66 -3.99
C ASN A 217 -9.34 -11.56 -2.94
N ILE A 218 -8.49 -10.53 -2.95
CA ILE A 218 -8.55 -9.40 -2.01
C ILE A 218 -8.96 -8.09 -2.67
N SER A 219 -9.41 -8.13 -3.94
CA SER A 219 -9.96 -6.96 -4.62
C SER A 219 -11.26 -6.49 -3.95
N PRO A 220 -11.49 -5.17 -3.87
CA PRO A 220 -12.82 -4.65 -3.59
C PRO A 220 -13.86 -5.20 -4.58
N GLU A 221 -15.15 -5.08 -4.22
CA GLU A 221 -16.24 -5.50 -5.11
C GLU A 221 -16.13 -4.79 -6.47
N TYR A 222 -16.09 -5.60 -7.54
CA TYR A 222 -16.02 -5.07 -8.91
C TYR A 222 -17.36 -4.55 -9.35
N THR A 223 -17.42 -3.27 -9.68
CA THR A 223 -18.65 -2.59 -10.10
C THR A 223 -18.74 -2.33 -11.59
N GLY A 224 -17.63 -2.43 -12.33
CA GLY A 224 -17.51 -2.06 -13.74
C GLY A 224 -17.55 -0.55 -14.00
N LYS A 225 -17.60 0.27 -12.95
CA LYS A 225 -17.68 1.73 -13.07
C LYS A 225 -16.34 2.40 -13.37
N GLY A 226 -15.22 1.69 -13.14
CA GLY A 226 -13.87 2.19 -13.39
C GLY A 226 -13.55 2.34 -14.88
N LYS A 227 -14.17 1.53 -15.75
CA LYS A 227 -13.94 1.50 -17.21
C LYS A 227 -12.46 1.51 -17.59
N ALA A 228 -11.72 0.56 -17.03
CA ALA A 228 -10.30 0.38 -17.36
C ALA A 228 -10.10 0.16 -18.87
N THR A 229 -8.92 0.55 -19.40
CA THR A 229 -8.55 0.27 -20.80
C THR A 229 -8.56 -1.25 -21.06
N TYR A 230 -8.10 -2.03 -20.07
CA TYR A 230 -8.18 -3.49 -20.07
C TYR A 230 -8.74 -3.99 -18.75
N THR A 231 -9.50 -5.11 -18.80
CA THR A 231 -10.06 -5.76 -17.60
C THR A 231 -9.79 -7.26 -17.64
N LEU A 232 -9.16 -7.75 -16.60
CA LEU A 232 -8.90 -9.17 -16.36
C LEU A 232 -9.61 -9.59 -15.06
N MET A 233 -10.61 -10.46 -15.16
CA MET A 233 -11.40 -10.91 -14.02
C MET A 233 -10.76 -12.09 -13.24
N LYS A 234 -9.46 -12.30 -13.43
CA LYS A 234 -8.64 -13.29 -12.70
C LYS A 234 -7.18 -12.84 -12.68
N THR A 235 -6.46 -13.21 -11.63
CA THR A 235 -5.01 -13.04 -11.49
C THR A 235 -4.26 -14.01 -12.39
N ASP A 236 -4.28 -13.74 -13.72
CA ASP A 236 -3.58 -14.52 -14.74
C ASP A 236 -2.44 -13.67 -15.35
N MET A 237 -1.23 -13.90 -14.87
CA MET A 237 -0.04 -13.11 -15.25
C MET A 237 0.41 -13.36 -16.71
N GLU A 238 0.11 -14.53 -17.27
CA GLU A 238 0.39 -14.80 -18.69
C GLU A 238 -0.57 -14.01 -19.59
N LYS A 239 -1.86 -14.03 -19.27
CA LYS A 239 -2.87 -13.24 -19.97
C LYS A 239 -2.64 -11.73 -19.79
N LEU A 240 -2.21 -11.30 -18.59
CA LEU A 240 -1.84 -9.92 -18.35
C LEU A 240 -0.71 -9.49 -19.30
N PHE A 241 0.38 -10.28 -19.38
CA PHE A 241 1.47 -9.98 -20.31
C PHE A 241 0.97 -9.83 -21.75
N GLN A 242 0.17 -10.79 -22.24
CA GLN A 242 -0.36 -10.75 -23.63
C GLN A 242 -1.25 -9.54 -23.89
N THR A 243 -1.92 -9.02 -22.84
CA THR A 243 -2.86 -7.91 -22.97
C THR A 243 -2.14 -6.56 -23.04
N ILE A 244 -1.05 -6.37 -22.28
CA ILE A 244 -0.39 -5.08 -22.09
C ILE A 244 0.95 -4.93 -22.86
N SER A 245 1.45 -5.99 -23.47
CA SER A 245 2.75 -6.01 -24.19
C SER A 245 2.74 -5.45 -25.62
#